data_7f0e951ebe67897dde1f1469936de4e4
#
_entry.id   7f0e951ebe67897dde1f1469936de4e4
#
_cell.length_a   1.000
_cell.length_b   1.000
_cell.length_c   1.000
_cell.angle_alpha   90.00
_cell.angle_beta   90.00
_cell.angle_gamma   90.00
#
_symmetry.space_group_name_H-M   'P 1'
#
loop_
_entity.id
_entity.type
_entity.pdbx_description
1 polymer ?
#
loop_
_entity_poly.entity_id
_entity_poly.type
_entity_poly.pdbx_seq_one_letter_code
_entity_poly.pdbx_strand_id
1 'polypeptide(L)'
;MKQKERIEKMKNILFNSSKLLEELEEILNKIEKDFKNYDELIKYYYSNNWIKDKEDFEKDLISDVESAHVLTEDGIYDMMTSSSGTAIHMLELATKILKR
;
A
#
# COMPACT_ATOMS: atom_id res chain seq x y z
N MET A 1 28.86 -33.62 -9.92
CA MET A 1 27.40 -33.69 -9.89
C MET A 1 26.81 -32.80 -8.82
N LYS A 2 27.09 -33.09 -7.55
CA LYS A 2 26.57 -32.26 -6.43
C LYS A 2 26.98 -30.79 -6.50
N GLN A 3 28.22 -30.54 -6.90
CA GLN A 3 28.74 -29.17 -7.03
C GLN A 3 27.97 -28.39 -8.11
N LYS A 4 27.75 -29.01 -9.27
CA LYS A 4 27.04 -28.40 -10.37
C LYS A 4 25.59 -28.09 -9.99
N GLU A 5 24.92 -29.03 -9.34
CA GLU A 5 23.56 -28.87 -8.86
C GLU A 5 23.43 -27.74 -7.86
N ARG A 6 24.40 -27.65 -6.95
CA ARG A 6 24.46 -26.58 -5.94
C ARG A 6 24.60 -25.21 -6.59
N ILE A 7 25.48 -25.09 -7.56
CA ILE A 7 25.71 -23.86 -8.29
C ILE A 7 24.46 -23.43 -9.05
N GLU A 8 23.81 -24.38 -9.75
CA GLU A 8 22.58 -24.10 -10.49
C GLU A 8 21.46 -23.65 -9.54
N LYS A 9 21.32 -24.28 -8.40
CA LYS A 9 20.33 -23.90 -7.40
C LYS A 9 20.56 -22.47 -6.90
N MET A 10 21.81 -22.15 -6.54
CA MET A 10 22.15 -20.82 -6.04
C MET A 10 22.00 -19.75 -7.10
N LYS A 11 22.31 -20.07 -8.34
CA LYS A 11 22.10 -19.19 -9.49
C LYS A 11 20.61 -18.83 -9.64
N ASN A 12 19.73 -19.82 -9.53
CA ASN A 12 18.30 -19.61 -9.64
C ASN A 12 17.76 -18.77 -8.48
N ILE A 13 18.24 -19.03 -7.25
CA ILE A 13 17.86 -18.23 -6.09
C ILE A 13 18.31 -16.78 -6.27
N LEU A 14 19.55 -16.57 -6.71
CA LEU A 14 20.07 -15.22 -6.94
C LEU A 14 19.22 -14.47 -7.95
N PHE A 15 18.88 -15.11 -9.05
CA PHE A 15 18.04 -14.50 -10.08
C PHE A 15 16.67 -14.13 -9.54
N ASN A 16 16.02 -15.07 -8.86
CA ASN A 16 14.67 -14.85 -8.34
C ASN A 16 14.63 -13.77 -7.26
N SER A 17 15.59 -13.81 -6.33
CA SER A 17 15.66 -12.82 -5.25
C SER A 17 15.96 -11.42 -5.78
N SER A 18 16.86 -11.33 -6.77
CA SER A 18 17.19 -10.05 -7.40
C SER A 18 15.98 -9.45 -8.10
N LYS A 19 15.20 -10.28 -8.78
CA LYS A 19 13.98 -9.84 -9.47
C LYS A 19 12.94 -9.33 -8.49
N LEU A 20 12.75 -10.03 -7.37
CA LEU A 20 11.81 -9.59 -6.34
C LEU A 20 12.21 -8.23 -5.75
N LEU A 21 13.50 -8.02 -5.52
CA LEU A 21 13.99 -6.73 -5.03
C LEU A 21 13.76 -5.60 -6.02
N GLU A 22 13.94 -5.86 -7.31
CA GLU A 22 13.66 -4.87 -8.36
C GLU A 22 12.17 -4.51 -8.38
N GLU A 23 11.30 -5.50 -8.29
CA GLU A 23 9.85 -5.29 -8.27
C GLU A 23 9.43 -4.48 -7.03
N LEU A 24 10.01 -4.79 -5.88
CA LEU A 24 9.75 -4.04 -4.66
C LEU A 24 10.19 -2.59 -4.80
N GLU A 25 11.37 -2.35 -5.34
CA GLU A 25 11.90 -1.00 -5.53
C GLU A 25 10.99 -0.17 -6.44
N GLU A 26 10.47 -0.75 -7.50
CA GLU A 26 9.51 -0.09 -8.38
C GLU A 26 8.23 0.30 -7.64
N ILE A 27 7.72 -0.60 -6.79
CA ILE A 27 6.51 -0.34 -6.02
C ILE A 27 6.76 0.72 -4.96
N LEU A 28 7.90 0.66 -4.28
CA LEU A 28 8.27 1.68 -3.28
C LEU A 28 8.34 3.08 -3.91
N ASN A 29 8.91 3.18 -5.11
CA ASN A 29 8.97 4.44 -5.83
C ASN A 29 7.58 4.96 -6.19
N LYS A 30 6.66 4.07 -6.57
CA LYS A 30 5.28 4.45 -6.88
C LYS A 30 4.55 4.94 -5.64
N ILE A 31 4.73 4.25 -4.51
CA ILE A 31 4.12 4.65 -3.23
C ILE A 31 4.66 6.00 -2.80
N GLU A 32 5.95 6.22 -2.94
CA GLU A 32 6.58 7.49 -2.60
C GLU A 32 6.01 8.64 -3.42
N LYS A 33 5.80 8.42 -4.71
CA LYS A 33 5.19 9.42 -5.60
C LYS A 33 3.73 9.66 -5.27
N ASP A 34 3.02 8.62 -4.83
CA ASP A 34 1.61 8.70 -4.47
C ASP A 34 1.37 9.29 -3.08
N PHE A 35 2.39 9.40 -2.26
CA PHE A 35 2.25 9.78 -0.85
C PHE A 35 1.50 11.09 -0.66
N LYS A 36 1.71 12.04 -1.56
CA LYS A 36 1.04 13.34 -1.54
C LYS A 36 -0.48 13.18 -1.70
N ASN A 37 -0.91 12.28 -2.59
CA ASN A 37 -2.33 11.97 -2.80
C ASN A 37 -2.92 11.26 -1.58
N TYR A 38 -2.17 10.30 -1.04
CA TYR A 38 -2.57 9.58 0.16
C TYR A 38 -2.78 10.54 1.33
N ASP A 39 -1.87 11.47 1.54
CA ASP A 39 -1.96 12.48 2.60
C ASP A 39 -3.18 13.38 2.40
N GLU A 40 -3.48 13.75 1.16
CA GLU A 40 -4.67 14.54 0.83
C GLU A 40 -5.96 13.79 1.16
N LEU A 41 -6.01 12.49 0.86
CA LEU A 41 -7.15 11.64 1.18
C LEU A 41 -7.38 11.57 2.69
N ILE A 42 -6.32 11.41 3.49
CA ILE A 42 -6.43 11.36 4.94
C ILE A 42 -6.89 12.71 5.52
N LYS A 43 -6.37 13.80 5.01
CA LYS A 43 -6.81 15.14 5.41
C LYS A 43 -8.28 15.37 5.10
N TYR A 44 -8.72 14.91 3.95
CA TYR A 44 -10.13 14.96 3.56
C TYR A 44 -11.00 14.19 4.56
N TYR A 45 -10.60 12.98 4.94
CA TYR A 45 -11.35 12.13 5.87
C TYR A 45 -11.59 12.82 7.22
N TYR A 46 -10.64 13.61 7.69
CA TYR A 46 -10.75 14.34 8.96
C TYR A 46 -11.29 15.76 8.81
N SER A 47 -11.77 16.11 7.62
CA SER A 47 -12.28 17.47 7.35
C SER A 47 -13.79 17.54 7.51
N ASN A 48 -14.29 18.77 7.67
CA ASN A 48 -15.73 19.04 7.67
C ASN A 48 -16.35 18.73 6.30
N ASN A 49 -15.58 18.86 5.23
CA ASN A 49 -16.06 18.57 3.87
C ASN A 49 -16.46 17.10 3.73
N TRP A 50 -15.70 16.18 4.32
CA TRP A 50 -16.02 14.75 4.27
C TRP A 50 -17.37 14.49 4.96
N ILE A 51 -17.58 15.09 6.13
CA ILE A 51 -18.82 14.93 6.91
C ILE A 51 -20.01 15.44 6.07
N LYS A 52 -19.87 16.62 5.48
CA LYS A 52 -20.91 17.21 4.65
C LYS A 52 -21.19 16.36 3.40
N ASP A 53 -20.15 15.92 2.73
CA ASP A 53 -20.26 15.11 1.51
C ASP A 53 -20.95 13.79 1.82
N LYS A 54 -20.61 13.15 2.93
CA LYS A 54 -21.23 11.90 3.40
C LYS A 54 -22.70 12.11 3.70
N GLU A 55 -23.05 13.15 4.46
CA GLU A 55 -24.43 13.48 4.79
C GLU A 55 -25.28 13.76 3.54
N ASP A 56 -24.77 14.56 2.63
CA ASP A 56 -25.48 14.92 1.41
C ASP A 56 -25.66 13.69 0.51
N PHE A 57 -24.67 12.80 0.46
CA PHE A 57 -24.79 11.55 -0.28
C PHE A 57 -25.87 10.64 0.32
N GLU A 58 -25.90 10.50 1.64
CA GLU A 58 -26.88 9.68 2.34
C GLU A 58 -28.32 10.19 2.15
N LYS A 59 -28.48 11.51 1.93
CA LYS A 59 -29.77 12.15 1.67
C LYS A 59 -30.15 12.20 0.20
N ASP A 60 -29.39 11.52 -0.66
CA ASP A 60 -29.62 11.51 -2.11
C ASP A 60 -29.49 12.91 -2.77
N LEU A 61 -28.74 13.80 -2.17
CA LEU A 61 -28.52 15.14 -2.73
C LEU A 61 -27.42 15.17 -3.78
N ILE A 62 -26.61 14.11 -3.86
CA ILE A 62 -25.54 13.94 -4.85
C ILE A 62 -25.79 12.61 -5.54
N SER A 63 -26.17 12.65 -6.83
CA SER A 63 -26.60 11.45 -7.54
C SER A 63 -25.61 10.90 -8.57
N ASP A 64 -24.57 11.65 -8.92
CA ASP A 64 -23.67 11.29 -10.01
C ASP A 64 -22.32 10.71 -9.57
N VAL A 65 -22.22 10.26 -8.32
CA VAL A 65 -21.01 9.66 -7.79
C VAL A 65 -21.08 8.14 -7.97
N GLU A 66 -20.22 7.61 -8.83
CA GLU A 66 -20.20 6.17 -9.14
C GLU A 66 -19.77 5.31 -7.98
N SER A 67 -18.85 5.78 -7.15
CA SER A 67 -18.35 5.01 -6.02
C SER A 67 -18.40 5.83 -4.76
N ALA A 68 -19.30 5.44 -3.87
CA ALA A 68 -19.50 6.06 -2.58
C ALA A 68 -18.59 5.46 -1.51
N HIS A 69 -17.69 4.55 -1.86
CA HIS A 69 -16.84 3.89 -0.89
C HIS A 69 -15.99 4.90 -0.09
N VAL A 70 -15.56 5.98 -0.74
CA VAL A 70 -14.83 7.06 -0.08
C VAL A 70 -15.68 7.79 0.95
N LEU A 71 -17.01 7.72 0.83
CA LEU A 71 -17.96 8.35 1.75
C LEU A 71 -18.53 7.39 2.79
N THR A 72 -18.08 6.14 2.82
CA THR A 72 -18.45 5.20 3.89
C THR A 72 -17.51 5.37 5.07
N GLU A 73 -17.99 5.01 6.26
CA GLU A 73 -17.16 5.06 7.47
C GLU A 73 -15.92 4.18 7.37
N ASP A 74 -16.03 3.04 6.68
CA ASP A 74 -14.98 2.03 6.63
C ASP A 74 -13.97 2.23 5.50
N GLY A 75 -14.35 2.90 4.41
CA GLY A 75 -13.52 2.98 3.21
C GLY A 75 -12.11 3.50 3.46
N ILE A 76 -12.00 4.74 3.91
CA ILE A 76 -10.70 5.36 4.16
C ILE A 76 -10.06 4.78 5.44
N TYR A 77 -10.87 4.51 6.45
CA TYR A 77 -10.39 3.93 7.70
C TYR A 77 -9.68 2.59 7.47
N ASP A 78 -10.30 1.70 6.70
CA ASP A 78 -9.72 0.39 6.40
C ASP A 78 -8.40 0.52 5.62
N MET A 79 -8.34 1.47 4.71
CA MET A 79 -7.11 1.75 3.98
C MET A 79 -6.00 2.23 4.92
N MET A 80 -6.32 3.12 5.87
CA MET A 80 -5.35 3.61 6.86
C MET A 80 -4.83 2.48 7.73
N THR A 81 -5.71 1.58 8.17
CA THR A 81 -5.35 0.43 8.98
C THR A 81 -4.46 -0.53 8.20
N SER A 82 -4.80 -0.81 6.95
CA SER A 82 -3.99 -1.66 6.06
C SER A 82 -2.62 -1.04 5.81
N SER A 83 -2.58 0.27 5.59
CA SER A 83 -1.34 1.00 5.38
C SER A 83 -0.41 0.90 6.58
N SER A 84 -0.96 1.07 7.78
CA SER A 84 -0.18 0.95 9.03
C SER A 84 0.37 -0.47 9.21
N GLY A 85 -0.46 -1.48 8.96
CA GLY A 85 -0.04 -2.88 9.03
C GLY A 85 1.06 -3.21 8.05
N THR A 86 0.94 -2.71 6.82
CA THR A 86 1.97 -2.91 5.79
C THR A 86 3.27 -2.20 6.16
N ALA A 87 3.18 -0.99 6.72
CA ALA A 87 4.36 -0.25 7.17
C ALA A 87 5.12 -1.02 8.25
N ILE A 88 4.39 -1.60 9.21
CA ILE A 88 5.00 -2.44 10.26
C ILE A 88 5.67 -3.66 9.64
N HIS A 89 5.01 -4.32 8.70
CA HIS A 89 5.57 -5.48 7.99
C HIS A 89 6.86 -5.10 7.25
N MET A 90 6.89 -3.94 6.62
CA MET A 90 8.11 -3.44 5.96
C MET A 90 9.26 -3.25 6.95
N LEU A 91 8.98 -2.69 8.13
CA LEU A 91 9.98 -2.51 9.17
C LEU A 91 10.52 -3.85 9.69
N GLU A 92 9.64 -4.82 9.89
CA GLU A 92 10.03 -6.16 10.34
C GLU A 92 10.93 -6.84 9.32
N LEU A 93 10.56 -6.77 8.04
CA LEU A 93 11.34 -7.37 6.97
C LEU A 93 12.68 -6.67 6.79
N ALA A 94 12.68 -5.33 6.84
CA ALA A 94 13.91 -4.54 6.77
C ALA A 94 14.86 -4.94 7.89
N THR A 95 14.35 -5.14 9.11
CA THR A 95 15.13 -5.56 10.25
C THR A 95 15.78 -6.93 10.01
N LYS A 96 15.02 -7.88 9.45
CA LYS A 96 15.56 -9.21 9.12
C LYS A 96 16.70 -9.15 8.12
N ILE A 97 16.55 -8.33 7.10
CA ILE A 97 17.56 -8.17 6.05
C ILE A 97 18.83 -7.54 6.61
N LEU A 98 18.68 -6.49 7.41
CA LEU A 98 19.82 -5.73 7.93
C LEU A 98 20.54 -6.45 9.08
N LYS A 99 19.89 -7.37 9.77
CA LYS A 99 20.52 -8.15 10.86
C LYS A 99 21.39 -9.31 10.40
N ARG A 100 21.46 -9.59 9.16
CA ARG A 100 22.21 -10.73 8.65
C ARG A 100 23.70 -10.50 8.64
#